data_4255f47e0f0a0a11247c623a504ed539
#
_entry.id   4255f47e0f0a0a11247c623a504ed539
#
_cell.length_a   1.000
_cell.length_b   1.000
_cell.length_c   1.000
_cell.angle_alpha   90.00
_cell.angle_beta   90.00
_cell.angle_gamma   90.00
#
_symmetry.space_group_name_H-M   'P 1'
#
loop_
_entity.id
_entity.type
_entity.pdbx_description
1 polymer ?
#
loop_
_entity_poly.entity_id
_entity_poly.type
_entity_poly.pdbx_seq_one_letter_code
_entity_poly.pdbx_strand_id
1 'polypeptide(L)'
;MFHAYAARGAGGAQFYDDGTLAPNAVAGSLPFTPEIAIPTLRLMKEQYGQYIYSTFGFVDSFNLSFHYDDVKLRYGRVIPDVGWVDSDYLGIDEGLTITMIENFRSGLIWRYMRRSPYLRRGLERAGFQGGWLDTRG
;
A
#
# COMPACT_ATOMS: atom_id res chain seq x y z
N MET A 1 4.72 10.93 -19.33
CA MET A 1 3.33 11.28 -19.65
C MET A 1 2.43 10.48 -18.71
N PHE A 2 1.72 11.17 -17.83
CA PHE A 2 0.95 10.56 -16.74
C PHE A 2 -0.50 10.47 -17.18
N HIS A 3 -0.95 9.34 -17.69
CA HIS A 3 -2.30 9.22 -18.26
C HIS A 3 -3.13 8.06 -17.69
N ALA A 4 -2.56 7.24 -16.81
CA ALA A 4 -3.25 6.13 -16.19
C ALA A 4 -2.49 5.65 -14.96
N TYR A 5 -3.22 5.04 -14.01
CA TYR A 5 -2.61 4.29 -12.94
C TYR A 5 -1.65 3.22 -13.49
N ALA A 6 -0.51 3.11 -12.86
CA ALA A 6 0.40 1.99 -13.03
C ALA A 6 0.94 1.60 -11.66
N ALA A 7 0.92 0.30 -11.34
CA ALA A 7 1.51 -0.20 -10.10
C ALA A 7 2.99 0.20 -10.03
N ARG A 8 3.37 0.89 -8.97
CA ARG A 8 4.73 1.40 -8.77
C ARG A 8 5.24 0.87 -7.44
N GLY A 9 6.24 0.03 -7.51
CA GLY A 9 6.98 -0.41 -6.34
C GLY A 9 8.17 0.51 -6.05
N ALA A 10 8.83 0.28 -4.91
CA ALA A 10 10.13 0.88 -4.63
C ALA A 10 11.12 0.41 -5.71
N GLY A 11 11.43 1.29 -6.64
CA GLY A 11 12.34 1.03 -7.74
C GLY A 11 13.66 1.77 -7.57
N GLY A 12 14.69 1.31 -8.29
CA GLY A 12 15.91 2.10 -8.44
C GLY A 12 15.67 3.36 -9.28
N ALA A 13 16.66 4.23 -9.38
CA ALA A 13 16.57 5.50 -10.10
C ALA A 13 16.22 5.38 -11.59
N GLN A 14 16.34 4.18 -12.17
CA GLN A 14 15.94 3.87 -13.53
C GLN A 14 14.43 3.61 -13.70
N PHE A 15 13.69 3.42 -12.62
CA PHE A 15 12.24 3.26 -12.65
C PHE A 15 11.58 4.64 -12.53
N TYR A 16 10.61 4.88 -13.39
CA TYR A 16 9.90 6.16 -13.42
C TYR A 16 9.10 6.36 -12.12
N ASP A 17 9.69 7.13 -11.21
CA ASP A 17 8.97 7.69 -10.08
C ASP A 17 8.40 9.05 -10.51
N ASP A 18 7.08 9.16 -10.47
CA ASP A 18 6.35 10.38 -10.84
C ASP A 18 5.77 11.10 -9.61
N GLY A 19 6.14 10.65 -8.42
CA GLY A 19 5.64 11.21 -7.16
C GLY A 19 4.24 10.74 -6.76
N THR A 20 3.71 9.69 -7.40
CA THR A 20 2.43 9.09 -6.98
C THR A 20 2.60 8.36 -5.65
N LEU A 21 1.70 8.66 -4.72
CA LEU A 21 1.64 8.10 -3.37
C LEU A 21 0.50 7.09 -3.27
N ALA A 22 0.74 5.95 -2.64
CA ALA A 22 -0.22 4.88 -2.44
C ALA A 22 -0.41 4.61 -0.93
N PRO A 23 -1.54 5.01 -0.33
CA PRO A 23 -1.80 4.79 1.10
C PRO A 23 -1.80 3.31 1.51
N ASN A 24 -2.24 2.42 0.62
CA ASN A 24 -2.21 0.98 0.82
C ASN A 24 -0.79 0.44 1.01
N ALA A 25 0.19 0.98 0.30
CA ALA A 25 1.60 0.59 0.47
C ALA A 25 2.13 1.00 1.85
N VAL A 26 1.71 2.18 2.36
CA VAL A 26 2.03 2.61 3.72
C VAL A 26 1.37 1.69 4.75
N ALA A 27 0.08 1.38 4.58
CA ALA A 27 -0.64 0.45 5.46
C ALA A 27 -0.04 -0.96 5.41
N GLY A 28 0.37 -1.43 4.23
CA GLY A 28 1.08 -2.69 4.04
C GLY A 28 2.41 -2.79 4.78
N SER A 29 3.05 -1.66 5.03
CA SER A 29 4.32 -1.58 5.77
C SER A 29 4.15 -1.54 7.29
N LEU A 30 2.93 -1.40 7.79
CA LEU A 30 2.62 -1.18 9.21
C LEU A 30 3.27 -2.19 10.17
N PRO A 31 3.27 -3.52 9.89
CA PRO A 31 3.90 -4.49 10.80
C PRO A 31 5.43 -4.40 10.88
N PHE A 32 6.07 -3.72 9.96
CA PHE A 32 7.53 -3.65 9.84
C PHE A 32 8.09 -2.31 10.33
N THR A 33 7.35 -1.21 10.10
CA THR A 33 7.77 0.16 10.40
C THR A 33 6.61 0.99 10.95
N PRO A 34 5.96 0.57 12.06
CA PRO A 34 4.78 1.26 12.59
C PRO A 34 5.06 2.72 12.99
N GLU A 35 6.27 3.00 13.42
CA GLU A 35 6.74 4.34 13.79
C GLU A 35 6.78 5.33 12.62
N ILE A 36 6.84 4.83 11.38
CA ILE A 36 6.74 5.63 10.14
C ILE A 36 5.33 5.55 9.57
N ALA A 37 4.77 4.34 9.47
CA ALA A 37 3.50 4.11 8.79
C ALA A 37 2.32 4.80 9.49
N ILE A 38 2.22 4.73 10.83
CA ILE A 38 1.10 5.32 11.58
C ILE A 38 1.05 6.85 11.42
N PRO A 39 2.12 7.60 11.70
CA PRO A 39 2.10 9.05 11.53
C PRO A 39 1.89 9.46 10.06
N THR A 40 2.42 8.71 9.10
CA THR A 40 2.22 8.98 7.68
C THR A 40 0.75 8.85 7.27
N LEU A 41 0.08 7.73 7.61
CA LEU A 41 -1.36 7.55 7.33
C LEU A 41 -2.22 8.60 8.03
N ARG A 42 -1.86 8.98 9.27
CA ARG A 42 -2.54 10.04 10.00
C ARG A 42 -2.40 11.38 9.29
N LEU A 43 -1.19 11.74 8.90
CA LEU A 43 -0.92 12.98 8.16
C LEU A 43 -1.66 13.03 6.82
N MET A 44 -1.64 11.93 6.06
CA MET A 44 -2.41 11.81 4.82
C MET A 44 -3.89 12.09 5.05
N LYS A 45 -4.46 11.48 6.10
CA LYS A 45 -5.87 11.68 6.45
C LYS A 45 -6.18 13.09 6.95
N GLU A 46 -5.32 13.68 7.76
CA GLU A 46 -5.50 15.04 8.29
C GLU A 46 -5.40 16.10 7.21
N GLN A 47 -4.43 15.99 6.31
CA GLN A 47 -4.19 17.01 5.28
C GLN A 47 -5.06 16.83 4.04
N TYR A 48 -5.28 15.61 3.60
CA TYR A 48 -5.92 15.32 2.31
C TYR A 48 -7.20 14.47 2.42
N GLY A 49 -7.60 14.07 3.64
CA GLY A 49 -8.66 13.10 3.87
C GLY A 49 -9.98 13.43 3.20
N GLN A 50 -10.36 14.72 3.08
CA GLN A 50 -11.57 15.13 2.35
C GLN A 50 -11.56 14.71 0.86
N TYR A 51 -10.39 14.43 0.30
CA TYR A 51 -10.21 14.07 -1.11
C TYR A 51 -9.85 12.59 -1.31
N ILE A 52 -9.10 12.01 -0.36
CA ILE A 52 -8.49 10.69 -0.51
C ILE A 52 -9.03 9.64 0.46
N TYR A 53 -9.99 9.99 1.34
CA TYR A 53 -10.53 9.08 2.36
C TYR A 53 -12.04 9.16 2.45
N SER A 54 -12.70 8.00 2.49
CA SER A 54 -14.15 7.89 2.60
C SER A 54 -14.58 6.79 3.57
N THR A 55 -15.85 6.42 3.52
CA THR A 55 -16.38 5.25 4.24
C THR A 55 -15.77 3.92 3.80
N PHE A 56 -15.14 3.89 2.62
CA PHE A 56 -14.46 2.71 2.08
C PHE A 56 -12.96 2.69 2.36
N GLY A 57 -12.43 3.66 3.09
CA GLY A 57 -11.01 3.79 3.35
C GLY A 57 -10.32 4.83 2.48
N PHE A 58 -9.05 4.63 2.20
CA PHE A 58 -8.27 5.47 1.29
C PHE A 58 -8.55 5.06 -0.17
N VAL A 59 -8.50 6.03 -1.08
CA VAL A 59 -8.42 5.77 -2.52
C VAL A 59 -7.10 5.06 -2.85
N ASP A 60 -7.02 4.43 -4.03
CA ASP A 60 -5.84 3.70 -4.48
C ASP A 60 -4.57 4.54 -4.39
N SER A 61 -4.59 5.72 -4.98
CA SER A 61 -3.40 6.57 -5.06
C SER A 61 -3.74 8.05 -5.28
N PHE A 62 -2.73 8.92 -5.08
CA PHE A 62 -2.81 10.34 -5.36
C PHE A 62 -1.42 10.90 -5.66
N ASN A 63 -1.37 12.05 -6.34
CA ASN A 63 -0.11 12.69 -6.73
C ASN A 63 -0.19 14.20 -6.55
N LEU A 64 0.54 14.71 -5.56
CA LEU A 64 0.55 16.12 -5.17
C LEU A 64 1.33 17.01 -6.15
N SER A 65 2.10 16.43 -7.07
CA SER A 65 2.88 17.18 -8.06
C SER A 65 2.20 17.31 -9.42
N PHE A 66 1.09 16.59 -9.63
CA PHE A 66 0.38 16.58 -10.90
C PHE A 66 -0.80 17.55 -10.90
N HIS A 67 -0.62 18.72 -11.55
CA HIS A 67 -1.61 19.80 -11.61
C HIS A 67 -2.09 20.13 -13.03
N TYR A 68 -1.87 19.22 -14.00
CA TYR A 68 -2.25 19.46 -15.39
C TYR A 68 -3.73 19.15 -15.61
N ASP A 69 -4.52 20.15 -15.92
CA ASP A 69 -5.96 20.05 -16.17
C ASP A 69 -6.30 19.94 -17.66
N ASP A 70 -5.34 20.21 -18.53
CA ASP A 70 -5.43 20.13 -20.01
C ASP A 70 -5.19 18.71 -20.56
N VAL A 71 -4.91 17.74 -19.68
CA VAL A 71 -4.62 16.36 -20.05
C VAL A 71 -5.85 15.48 -19.85
N LYS A 72 -6.22 14.69 -20.87
CA LYS A 72 -7.25 13.68 -20.73
C LYS A 72 -6.77 12.56 -19.80
N LEU A 73 -7.28 12.56 -18.57
CA LEU A 73 -7.05 11.51 -17.60
C LEU A 73 -7.85 10.24 -17.97
N ARG A 74 -7.30 9.08 -17.67
CA ARG A 74 -8.00 7.80 -17.79
C ARG A 74 -8.81 7.51 -16.52
N TYR A 75 -8.25 7.83 -15.37
CA TYR A 75 -8.85 7.65 -14.04
C TYR A 75 -8.57 8.86 -13.17
N GLY A 76 -9.38 9.03 -12.14
CA GLY A 76 -9.21 10.10 -11.17
C GLY A 76 -9.52 11.49 -11.72
N ARG A 77 -9.12 12.49 -10.96
CA ARG A 77 -9.33 13.90 -11.28
C ARG A 77 -8.21 14.76 -10.70
N VAL A 78 -7.93 15.89 -11.32
CA VAL A 78 -7.08 16.93 -10.74
C VAL A 78 -7.93 17.80 -9.84
N ILE A 79 -7.48 17.99 -8.61
CA ILE A 79 -8.13 18.88 -7.62
C ILE A 79 -7.23 20.10 -7.47
N PRO A 80 -7.78 21.32 -7.62
CA PRO A 80 -7.01 22.53 -7.43
C PRO A 80 -6.29 22.53 -6.07
N ASP A 81 -5.06 22.99 -6.05
CA ASP A 81 -4.19 23.09 -4.85
C ASP A 81 -3.81 21.75 -4.18
N VAL A 82 -4.31 20.61 -4.71
CA VAL A 82 -3.99 19.27 -4.19
C VAL A 82 -3.17 18.46 -5.18
N GLY A 83 -3.63 18.40 -6.43
CA GLY A 83 -3.05 17.57 -7.47
C GLY A 83 -4.00 16.47 -7.95
N TRP A 84 -3.47 15.44 -8.59
CA TRP A 84 -4.27 14.32 -9.06
C TRP A 84 -4.66 13.37 -7.92
N VAL A 85 -5.92 12.94 -7.91
CA VAL A 85 -6.46 11.96 -6.96
C VAL A 85 -7.21 10.89 -7.74
N ASP A 86 -6.91 9.63 -7.46
CA ASP A 86 -7.66 8.50 -8.02
C ASP A 86 -9.09 8.48 -7.49
N SER A 87 -9.99 7.88 -8.26
CA SER A 87 -11.38 7.65 -7.88
C SER A 87 -11.66 6.22 -7.44
N ASP A 88 -10.69 5.32 -7.62
CA ASP A 88 -10.89 3.89 -7.49
C ASP A 88 -10.56 3.38 -6.07
N TYR A 89 -11.31 2.36 -5.66
CA TYR A 89 -11.05 1.54 -4.49
C TYR A 89 -10.81 0.11 -5.00
N LEU A 90 -9.57 -0.33 -4.96
CA LEU A 90 -9.20 -1.63 -5.50
C LEU A 90 -9.21 -2.69 -4.39
N GLY A 91 -9.91 -3.80 -4.64
CA GLY A 91 -10.00 -4.89 -3.66
C GLY A 91 -8.65 -5.48 -3.28
N ILE A 92 -7.66 -5.44 -4.19
CA ILE A 92 -6.30 -5.90 -3.89
C ILE A 92 -5.62 -5.00 -2.86
N ASP A 93 -5.84 -3.69 -2.92
CA ASP A 93 -5.24 -2.70 -2.03
C ASP A 93 -5.90 -2.71 -0.66
N GLU A 94 -7.22 -2.77 -0.63
CA GLU A 94 -7.99 -2.90 0.61
C GLU A 94 -7.71 -4.24 1.31
N GLY A 95 -7.54 -5.31 0.53
CA GLY A 95 -7.16 -6.63 1.06
C GLY A 95 -5.79 -6.60 1.73
N LEU A 96 -4.79 -5.96 1.11
CA LEU A 96 -3.48 -5.75 1.70
C LEU A 96 -3.57 -4.92 2.98
N THR A 97 -4.28 -3.79 2.93
CA THR A 97 -4.49 -2.88 4.05
C THR A 97 -5.07 -3.61 5.26
N ILE A 98 -6.20 -4.31 5.09
CA ILE A 98 -6.88 -5.04 6.17
C ILE A 98 -5.98 -6.15 6.72
N THR A 99 -5.36 -6.93 5.85
CA THR A 99 -4.51 -8.06 6.22
C THR A 99 -3.30 -7.61 7.06
N MET A 100 -2.66 -6.51 6.66
CA MET A 100 -1.45 -6.04 7.34
C MET A 100 -1.77 -5.25 8.61
N ILE A 101 -2.88 -4.54 8.68
CA ILE A 101 -3.39 -3.96 9.93
C ILE A 101 -3.67 -5.08 10.95
N GLU A 102 -4.35 -6.16 10.51
CA GLU A 102 -4.64 -7.28 11.42
C GLU A 102 -3.38 -8.02 11.85
N ASN A 103 -2.40 -8.16 10.95
CA ASN A 103 -1.09 -8.71 11.33
C ASN A 103 -0.37 -7.83 12.34
N PHE A 104 -0.43 -6.52 12.23
CA PHE A 104 0.13 -5.60 13.22
C PHE A 104 -0.57 -5.73 14.57
N ARG A 105 -1.91 -5.81 14.58
CA ARG A 105 -2.72 -5.89 15.80
C ARG A 105 -2.56 -7.20 16.55
N SER A 106 -2.57 -8.32 15.85
CA SER A 106 -2.71 -9.64 16.47
C SER A 106 -1.79 -10.72 15.89
N GLY A 107 -1.14 -10.49 14.75
CA GLY A 107 -0.40 -11.51 14.03
C GLY A 107 -1.26 -12.65 13.48
N LEU A 108 -2.59 -12.44 13.35
CA LEU A 108 -3.55 -13.48 13.04
C LEU A 108 -3.21 -14.23 11.75
N ILE A 109 -3.05 -13.50 10.65
CA ILE A 109 -2.81 -14.09 9.34
C ILE A 109 -1.50 -14.86 9.34
N TRP A 110 -0.43 -14.28 9.90
CA TRP A 110 0.86 -14.93 10.01
C TRP A 110 0.80 -16.20 10.87
N ARG A 111 0.04 -16.21 11.98
CA ARG A 111 -0.14 -17.41 12.78
C ARG A 111 -0.79 -18.54 11.99
N TYR A 112 -1.83 -18.23 11.20
CA TYR A 112 -2.48 -19.23 10.36
C TYR A 112 -1.57 -19.71 9.25
N MET A 113 -0.89 -18.79 8.55
CA MET A 113 0.03 -19.13 7.46
C MET A 113 1.18 -20.02 7.93
N ARG A 114 1.74 -19.78 9.11
CA ARG A 114 2.82 -20.60 9.69
C ARG A 114 2.43 -22.05 9.95
N ARG A 115 1.13 -22.34 10.11
CA ARG A 115 0.62 -23.71 10.28
C ARG A 115 0.58 -24.50 8.97
N SER A 116 0.73 -23.84 7.82
CA SER A 116 0.70 -24.50 6.53
C SER A 116 1.99 -25.28 6.26
N PRO A 117 1.94 -26.62 6.15
CA PRO A 117 3.13 -27.42 5.81
C PRO A 117 3.62 -27.13 4.39
N TYR A 118 2.72 -26.68 3.52
CA TYR A 118 3.07 -26.32 2.14
C TYR A 118 3.89 -25.04 2.10
N LEU A 119 3.52 -24.03 2.91
CA LEU A 119 4.28 -22.78 3.00
C LEU A 119 5.66 -23.02 3.58
N ARG A 120 5.75 -23.78 4.68
CA ARG A 120 7.03 -24.17 5.28
C ARG A 120 7.94 -24.83 4.24
N ARG A 121 7.45 -25.88 3.59
CA ARG A 121 8.21 -26.61 2.57
C ARG A 121 8.63 -25.73 1.39
N GLY A 122 7.76 -24.81 0.98
CA GLY A 122 8.06 -23.86 -0.09
C GLY A 122 9.21 -22.92 0.29
N LEU A 123 9.18 -22.36 1.48
CA LEU A 123 10.23 -21.48 1.99
C LEU A 123 11.56 -22.21 2.17
N GLU A 124 11.55 -23.42 2.74
CA GLU A 124 12.74 -24.26 2.89
C GLU A 124 13.38 -24.60 1.53
N ARG A 125 12.55 -24.95 0.52
CA ARG A 125 13.02 -25.19 -0.85
C ARG A 125 13.58 -23.96 -1.54
N ALA A 126 13.07 -22.78 -1.18
CA ALA A 126 13.60 -21.50 -1.67
C ALA A 126 14.85 -21.03 -0.90
N GLY A 127 15.35 -21.82 0.05
CA GLY A 127 16.57 -21.54 0.80
C GLY A 127 16.39 -20.64 2.02
N PHE A 128 15.16 -20.33 2.43
CA PHE A 128 14.92 -19.57 3.66
C PHE A 128 15.22 -20.41 4.88
N GLN A 129 15.84 -19.79 5.89
CA GLN A 129 16.24 -20.39 7.16
C GLN A 129 15.95 -19.41 8.31
N GLY A 130 15.89 -19.92 9.52
CA GLY A 130 15.75 -19.10 10.72
C GLY A 130 14.31 -18.76 11.09
N GLY A 131 14.19 -18.02 12.19
CA GLY A 131 12.92 -17.55 12.69
C GLY A 131 11.95 -18.68 13.03
N TRP A 132 10.71 -18.57 12.58
CA TRP A 132 9.68 -19.58 12.85
C TRP A 132 9.90 -20.92 12.10
N LEU A 133 10.76 -20.97 11.10
CA LEU A 133 11.12 -22.21 10.42
C LEU A 133 11.93 -23.15 11.32
N ASP A 134 12.67 -22.61 12.29
CA ASP A 134 13.46 -23.41 13.25
C ASP A 134 12.60 -23.99 14.38
N THR A 135 11.39 -23.45 14.57
CA THR A 135 10.46 -23.98 15.57
C THR A 135 9.64 -25.13 14.98
N ARG A 136 9.81 -26.35 15.49
CA ARG A 136 8.87 -27.44 15.20
C ARG A 136 7.56 -27.13 15.93
N GLY A 137 6.50 -26.84 15.16
CA GLY A 137 5.15 -26.73 15.66
C GLY A 137 4.57 -28.07 16.03
#